data_3a3914827512b3e75a841fe3144aae1b
#
_entry.id   3a3914827512b3e75a841fe3144aae1b
#
_cell.length_a   1.000
_cell.length_b   1.000
_cell.length_c   1.000
_cell.angle_alpha   90.00
_cell.angle_beta   90.00
_cell.angle_gamma   90.00
#
_symmetry.space_group_name_H-M   'P 1'
#
loop_
_entity.id
_entity.type
_entity.pdbx_description
1 polymer ?
#
loop_
_entity_poly.entity_id
_entity_poly.type
_entity_poly.pdbx_seq_one_letter_code
_entity_poly.pdbx_strand_id
1 'polypeptide(L)'
;ARFYRKAAELVEDPAIRKLLEDLAAWEDGHERVFATMRADLAAQEREPKVFDPEHETSMYLRAMADGHVFDARVDPADTLTGKESAEDILRMAIGQEKDSIVFYTGLKEMIVKASGRERIEEIIKEEMEHIGFLNREIAALNSKGR
;
A
#
# COMPACT_ATOMS: atom_id res chain seq x y z
N ALA A 1 -0.36 -7.27 -1.62
CA ALA A 1 0.27 -8.60 -1.74
C ALA A 1 0.16 -9.22 -3.14
N ARG A 2 -1.08 -9.35 -3.73
CA ARG A 2 -1.30 -10.06 -5.01
C ARG A 2 -0.51 -9.48 -6.18
N PHE A 3 -0.49 -8.14 -6.32
CA PHE A 3 0.32 -7.45 -7.33
C PHE A 3 1.80 -7.88 -7.25
N TYR A 4 2.39 -7.84 -6.07
CA TYR A 4 3.81 -8.16 -5.86
C TYR A 4 4.13 -9.62 -6.19
N ARG A 5 3.25 -10.58 -5.85
CA ARG A 5 3.44 -11.99 -6.22
C ARG A 5 3.45 -12.18 -7.74
N LYS A 6 2.46 -11.59 -8.43
CA LYS A 6 2.40 -11.66 -9.90
C LYS A 6 3.58 -10.96 -10.55
N ALA A 7 3.99 -9.80 -10.03
CA ALA A 7 5.15 -9.08 -10.51
C ALA A 7 6.46 -9.88 -10.34
N ALA A 8 6.61 -10.59 -9.21
CA ALA A 8 7.77 -11.45 -8.97
C ALA A 8 7.90 -12.61 -9.98
N GLU A 9 6.76 -13.12 -10.48
CA GLU A 9 6.75 -14.17 -11.53
C GLU A 9 7.24 -13.66 -12.88
N LEU A 10 7.10 -12.35 -13.15
CA LEU A 10 7.42 -11.73 -14.44
C LEU A 10 8.87 -11.22 -14.55
N VAL A 11 9.60 -11.10 -13.43
CA VAL A 11 10.98 -10.59 -13.44
C VAL A 11 11.99 -11.73 -13.43
N GLU A 12 13.06 -11.58 -14.22
CA GLU A 12 14.14 -12.57 -14.30
C GLU A 12 15.25 -12.29 -13.28
N ASP A 13 15.50 -11.01 -12.92
CA ASP A 13 16.54 -10.62 -11.94
C ASP A 13 16.20 -11.17 -10.56
N PRO A 14 17.06 -12.02 -9.95
CA PRO A 14 16.76 -12.67 -8.68
C PRO A 14 16.65 -11.69 -7.51
N ALA A 15 17.37 -10.56 -7.55
CA ALA A 15 17.34 -9.56 -6.49
C ALA A 15 16.00 -8.81 -6.50
N ILE A 16 15.53 -8.43 -7.69
CA ILE A 16 14.23 -7.78 -7.88
C ILE A 16 13.10 -8.73 -7.51
N ARG A 17 13.18 -10.00 -7.96
CA ARG A 17 12.19 -11.03 -7.61
C ARG A 17 12.06 -11.17 -6.09
N LYS A 18 13.21 -11.32 -5.41
CA LYS A 18 13.21 -11.45 -3.96
C LYS A 18 12.62 -10.23 -3.26
N LEU A 19 12.95 -9.01 -3.70
CA LEU A 19 12.36 -7.80 -3.15
C LEU A 19 10.84 -7.79 -3.31
N LEU A 20 10.31 -8.16 -4.48
CA LEU A 20 8.86 -8.22 -4.72
C LEU A 20 8.18 -9.30 -3.86
N GLU A 21 8.83 -10.44 -3.63
CA GLU A 21 8.34 -11.47 -2.71
C GLU A 21 8.32 -10.99 -1.26
N ASP A 22 9.36 -10.26 -0.82
CA ASP A 22 9.43 -9.66 0.50
C ASP A 22 8.33 -8.60 0.69
N LEU A 23 8.11 -7.73 -0.32
CA LEU A 23 7.00 -6.77 -0.34
C LEU A 23 5.63 -7.48 -0.23
N ALA A 24 5.43 -8.56 -0.96
CA ALA A 24 4.19 -9.35 -0.84
C ALA A 24 3.96 -9.87 0.59
N ALA A 25 5.01 -10.30 1.28
CA ALA A 25 4.92 -10.79 2.65
C ALA A 25 4.64 -9.67 3.65
N TRP A 26 5.22 -8.49 3.47
CA TRP A 26 4.95 -7.31 4.31
C TRP A 26 3.52 -6.84 4.14
N GLU A 27 3.00 -6.79 2.91
CA GLU A 27 1.60 -6.46 2.63
C GLU A 27 0.60 -7.42 3.31
N ASP A 28 0.91 -8.72 3.34
CA ASP A 28 0.11 -9.69 4.10
C ASP A 28 0.13 -9.37 5.62
N GLY A 29 1.22 -8.80 6.11
CA GLY A 29 1.34 -8.28 7.47
C GLY A 29 0.41 -7.10 7.71
N HIS A 30 0.40 -6.12 6.82
CA HIS A 30 -0.46 -4.95 6.88
C HIS A 30 -1.94 -5.36 6.85
N GLU A 31 -2.33 -6.27 5.96
CA GLU A 31 -3.71 -6.78 5.89
C GLU A 31 -4.17 -7.39 7.22
N ARG A 32 -3.32 -8.17 7.90
CA ARG A 32 -3.62 -8.74 9.23
C ARG A 32 -3.80 -7.67 10.30
N VAL A 33 -2.95 -6.63 10.28
CA VAL A 33 -3.08 -5.48 11.19
C VAL A 33 -4.42 -4.80 10.99
N PHE A 34 -4.81 -4.54 9.73
CA PHE A 34 -6.11 -3.93 9.43
C PHE A 34 -7.29 -4.80 9.82
N ALA A 35 -7.21 -6.12 9.59
CA ALA A 35 -8.25 -7.05 10.00
C ALA A 35 -8.46 -7.01 11.52
N THR A 36 -7.37 -6.95 12.29
CA THR A 36 -7.42 -6.82 13.75
C THR A 36 -8.02 -5.49 14.18
N MET A 37 -7.55 -4.38 13.59
CA MET A 37 -8.07 -3.04 13.91
C MET A 37 -9.56 -2.93 13.58
N ARG A 38 -10.01 -3.49 12.46
CA ARG A 38 -11.44 -3.50 12.09
C ARG A 38 -12.28 -4.34 13.06
N ALA A 39 -11.77 -5.48 13.53
CA ALA A 39 -12.45 -6.29 14.52
C ALA A 39 -12.58 -5.52 15.85
N ASP A 40 -11.52 -4.81 16.27
CA ASP A 40 -11.53 -3.97 17.47
C ASP A 40 -12.51 -2.80 17.36
N LEU A 41 -12.60 -2.17 16.18
CA LEU A 41 -13.58 -1.11 15.90
C LEU A 41 -15.00 -1.66 15.96
N ALA A 42 -15.30 -2.78 15.31
CA ALA A 42 -16.61 -3.41 15.33
C ALA A 42 -17.05 -3.82 16.75
N ALA A 43 -16.11 -4.22 17.61
CA ALA A 43 -16.37 -4.49 19.01
C ALA A 43 -16.72 -3.23 19.84
N GLN A 44 -16.31 -2.05 19.36
CA GLN A 44 -16.48 -0.76 20.03
C GLN A 44 -17.60 0.10 19.44
N GLU A 45 -18.19 -0.26 18.31
CA GLU A 45 -19.24 0.48 17.59
C GLU A 45 -20.58 0.62 18.36
N ARG A 46 -20.60 0.37 19.67
CA ARG A 46 -21.73 0.76 20.53
C ARG A 46 -21.76 2.25 20.87
N GLU A 47 -20.72 3.02 20.52
CA GLU A 47 -20.71 4.49 20.65
C GLU A 47 -19.97 5.13 19.47
N PRO A 48 -20.65 5.82 18.53
CA PRO A 48 -20.00 6.59 17.47
C PRO A 48 -19.34 7.83 18.09
N LYS A 49 -18.01 7.89 18.10
CA LYS A 49 -17.22 9.03 18.61
C LYS A 49 -16.25 9.60 17.56
N VAL A 50 -16.59 9.54 16.28
CA VAL A 50 -15.85 10.29 15.28
C VAL A 50 -16.57 11.61 15.09
N PHE A 51 -15.97 12.69 15.58
CA PHE A 51 -16.44 14.04 15.30
C PHE A 51 -15.95 14.43 13.91
N ASP A 52 -16.77 14.17 12.90
CA ASP A 52 -16.57 14.56 11.50
C ASP A 52 -17.86 15.26 11.01
N PRO A 53 -18.17 16.47 11.55
CA PRO A 53 -19.45 17.15 11.31
C PRO A 53 -19.62 17.58 9.84
N GLU A 54 -18.56 17.84 9.13
CA GLU A 54 -18.55 18.23 7.73
C GLU A 54 -18.37 17.05 6.78
N HIS A 55 -18.22 15.82 7.31
CA HIS A 55 -17.98 14.59 6.56
C HIS A 55 -16.76 14.62 5.61
N GLU A 56 -15.82 15.54 5.83
CA GLU A 56 -14.65 15.74 4.97
C GLU A 56 -13.77 14.50 4.91
N THR A 57 -13.50 13.87 6.06
CA THR A 57 -12.68 12.66 6.14
C THR A 57 -13.38 11.48 5.50
N SER A 58 -14.69 11.36 5.71
CA SER A 58 -15.51 10.32 5.05
C SER A 58 -15.56 10.52 3.54
N MET A 59 -15.67 11.78 3.07
CA MET A 59 -15.64 12.11 1.64
C MET A 59 -14.27 11.82 1.03
N TYR A 60 -13.18 12.16 1.72
CA TYR A 60 -11.82 11.84 1.30
C TYR A 60 -11.64 10.33 1.11
N LEU A 61 -11.99 9.51 2.10
CA LEU A 61 -11.84 8.06 2.01
C LEU A 61 -12.72 7.43 0.92
N ARG A 62 -13.92 7.97 0.71
CA ARG A 62 -14.78 7.56 -0.42
C ARG A 62 -14.13 7.90 -1.76
N ALA A 63 -13.62 9.12 -1.92
CA ALA A 63 -12.93 9.53 -3.15
C ALA A 63 -11.70 8.64 -3.43
N MET A 64 -10.98 8.24 -2.39
CA MET A 64 -9.87 7.29 -2.48
C MET A 64 -10.35 5.91 -2.93
N ALA A 65 -11.44 5.40 -2.33
CA ALA A 65 -12.00 4.08 -2.64
C ALA A 65 -12.73 4.04 -4.00
N ASP A 66 -13.30 5.16 -4.44
CA ASP A 66 -14.08 5.26 -5.69
C ASP A 66 -13.22 5.49 -6.95
N GLY A 67 -11.89 5.39 -6.85
CA GLY A 67 -11.00 5.38 -8.01
C GLY A 67 -10.56 6.74 -8.53
N HIS A 68 -10.77 7.82 -7.77
CA HIS A 68 -10.21 9.12 -8.13
C HIS A 68 -8.71 9.23 -7.86
N VAL A 69 -8.21 8.44 -6.91
CA VAL A 69 -6.79 8.31 -6.57
C VAL A 69 -6.37 6.83 -6.62
N PHE A 70 -7.29 5.92 -6.26
CA PHE A 70 -7.06 4.50 -6.12
C PHE A 70 -8.36 3.76 -6.53
N ASP A 71 -8.38 3.04 -7.65
CA ASP A 71 -9.57 2.28 -8.05
C ASP A 71 -9.61 0.92 -7.34
N ALA A 72 -10.28 0.86 -6.21
CA ALA A 72 -10.47 -0.38 -5.46
C ALA A 72 -11.23 -1.48 -6.23
N ARG A 73 -11.84 -1.15 -7.38
CA ARG A 73 -12.55 -2.11 -8.26
C ARG A 73 -11.59 -2.79 -9.24
N VAL A 74 -10.41 -2.22 -9.48
CA VAL A 74 -9.39 -2.79 -10.35
C VAL A 74 -8.29 -3.36 -9.46
N ASP A 75 -8.09 -4.68 -9.55
CA ASP A 75 -6.95 -5.29 -8.87
C ASP A 75 -5.66 -4.84 -9.58
N PRO A 76 -4.71 -4.20 -8.88
CA PRO A 76 -3.45 -3.79 -9.48
C PRO A 76 -2.71 -4.94 -10.17
N ALA A 77 -2.90 -6.18 -9.72
CA ALA A 77 -2.33 -7.34 -10.39
C ALA A 77 -2.88 -7.53 -11.81
N ASP A 78 -4.09 -7.09 -12.10
CA ASP A 78 -4.71 -7.23 -13.41
C ASP A 78 -4.17 -6.19 -14.42
N THR A 79 -3.46 -5.16 -13.95
CA THR A 79 -2.75 -4.19 -14.81
C THR A 79 -1.48 -4.75 -15.41
N LEU A 80 -0.92 -5.84 -14.85
CA LEU A 80 0.28 -6.50 -15.36
C LEU A 80 -0.07 -7.36 -16.58
N THR A 81 0.48 -6.98 -17.73
CA THR A 81 0.25 -7.64 -19.04
C THR A 81 1.28 -8.73 -19.35
N GLY A 82 2.40 -8.77 -18.61
CA GLY A 82 3.54 -9.65 -18.85
C GLY A 82 4.51 -9.14 -19.94
N LYS A 83 4.37 -7.88 -20.34
CA LYS A 83 5.26 -7.21 -21.32
C LYS A 83 6.10 -6.11 -20.68
N GLU A 84 5.89 -5.82 -19.41
CA GLU A 84 6.58 -4.79 -18.66
C GLU A 84 8.06 -5.16 -18.50
N SER A 85 8.96 -4.18 -18.64
CA SER A 85 10.33 -4.33 -18.20
C SER A 85 10.41 -4.39 -16.66
N ALA A 86 11.53 -4.88 -16.13
CA ALA A 86 11.76 -4.86 -14.69
C ALA A 86 11.67 -3.44 -14.11
N GLU A 87 12.14 -2.43 -14.85
CA GLU A 87 12.02 -1.03 -14.44
C GLU A 87 10.56 -0.57 -14.41
N ASP A 88 9.73 -0.95 -15.39
CA ASP A 88 8.30 -0.62 -15.42
C ASP A 88 7.58 -1.21 -14.20
N ILE A 89 7.87 -2.48 -13.89
CA ILE A 89 7.30 -3.18 -12.72
C ILE A 89 7.69 -2.46 -11.43
N LEU A 90 8.97 -2.08 -11.25
CA LEU A 90 9.42 -1.35 -10.07
C LEU A 90 8.76 0.04 -9.95
N ARG A 91 8.55 0.74 -11.07
CA ARG A 91 7.83 2.03 -11.07
C ARG A 91 6.35 1.86 -10.74
N MET A 92 5.69 0.82 -11.25
CA MET A 92 4.32 0.48 -10.86
C MET A 92 4.24 0.17 -9.37
N ALA A 93 5.18 -0.60 -8.83
CA ALA A 93 5.29 -0.88 -7.41
C ALA A 93 5.41 0.41 -6.57
N ILE A 94 6.27 1.36 -6.95
CA ILE A 94 6.36 2.68 -6.29
C ILE A 94 5.02 3.41 -6.33
N GLY A 95 4.25 3.28 -7.39
CA GLY A 95 2.89 3.82 -7.49
C GLY A 95 1.98 3.24 -6.41
N GLN A 96 1.98 1.91 -6.23
CA GLN A 96 1.19 1.22 -5.20
C GLN A 96 1.55 1.70 -3.78
N GLU A 97 2.85 1.81 -3.46
CA GLU A 97 3.29 2.29 -2.15
C GLU A 97 2.86 3.74 -1.87
N LYS A 98 2.95 4.62 -2.88
CA LYS A 98 2.47 6.00 -2.76
C LYS A 98 0.96 6.05 -2.49
N ASP A 99 0.17 5.27 -3.21
CA ASP A 99 -1.27 5.19 -3.04
C ASP A 99 -1.62 4.67 -1.63
N SER A 100 -0.88 3.67 -1.14
CA SER A 100 -0.99 3.16 0.22
C SER A 100 -0.72 4.24 1.26
N ILE A 101 0.38 5.00 1.13
CA ILE A 101 0.72 6.11 2.04
C ILE A 101 -0.40 7.15 2.09
N VAL A 102 -0.92 7.55 0.93
CA VAL A 102 -2.01 8.54 0.85
C VAL A 102 -3.26 8.00 1.53
N PHE A 103 -3.63 6.74 1.28
CA PHE A 103 -4.76 6.08 1.92
C PHE A 103 -4.60 6.01 3.45
N TYR A 104 -3.45 5.52 3.93
CA TYR A 104 -3.19 5.37 5.37
C TYR A 104 -3.11 6.71 6.10
N THR A 105 -2.62 7.75 5.43
CA THR A 105 -2.61 9.11 5.99
C THR A 105 -4.04 9.59 6.28
N GLY A 106 -4.97 9.40 5.34
CA GLY A 106 -6.38 9.73 5.57
C GLY A 106 -7.04 8.83 6.62
N LEU A 107 -6.74 7.54 6.60
CA LEU A 107 -7.28 6.59 7.59
C LEU A 107 -6.84 6.94 9.02
N LYS A 108 -5.60 7.39 9.20
CA LYS A 108 -5.07 7.82 10.51
C LYS A 108 -5.91 8.91 11.16
N GLU A 109 -6.44 9.85 10.37
CA GLU A 109 -7.29 10.94 10.86
C GLU A 109 -8.65 10.45 11.40
N MET A 110 -9.13 9.30 10.93
CA MET A 110 -10.39 8.69 11.44
C MET A 110 -10.21 7.87 12.70
N ILE A 111 -8.99 7.51 13.06
CA ILE A 111 -8.74 6.63 14.20
C ILE A 111 -8.67 7.46 15.49
N VAL A 112 -9.62 7.23 16.39
CA VAL A 112 -9.71 7.95 17.68
C VAL A 112 -8.66 7.48 18.67
N LYS A 113 -8.36 6.17 18.74
CA LYS A 113 -7.40 5.61 19.68
C LYS A 113 -5.95 5.94 19.29
N ALA A 114 -5.17 6.46 20.23
CA ALA A 114 -3.76 6.77 20.03
C ALA A 114 -2.96 5.55 19.54
N SER A 115 -3.14 4.37 20.13
CA SER A 115 -2.46 3.14 19.72
C SER A 115 -2.77 2.72 18.28
N GLY A 116 -3.98 2.95 17.81
CA GLY A 116 -4.35 2.71 16.42
C GLY A 116 -3.65 3.68 15.47
N ARG A 117 -3.60 4.98 15.82
CA ARG A 117 -2.87 5.98 15.02
C ARG A 117 -1.37 5.71 14.97
N GLU A 118 -0.77 5.33 16.09
CA GLU A 118 0.64 4.94 16.15
C GLU A 118 0.93 3.76 15.22
N ARG A 119 0.05 2.76 15.22
CA ARG A 119 0.20 1.59 14.35
C ARG A 119 0.10 1.93 12.86
N ILE A 120 -0.83 2.82 12.47
CA ILE A 120 -0.92 3.31 11.09
C ILE A 120 0.33 4.12 10.73
N GLU A 121 0.84 4.92 11.65
CA GLU A 121 2.07 5.70 11.41
C GLU A 121 3.30 4.81 11.20
N GLU A 122 3.39 3.68 11.91
CA GLU A 122 4.43 2.67 11.68
C GLU A 122 4.31 2.11 10.25
N ILE A 123 3.11 1.72 9.81
CA ILE A 123 2.88 1.22 8.45
C ILE A 123 3.27 2.28 7.41
N ILE A 124 2.88 3.55 7.58
CA ILE A 124 3.28 4.63 6.66
C ILE A 124 4.81 4.73 6.54
N LYS A 125 5.56 4.57 7.63
CA LYS A 125 7.02 4.55 7.61
C LYS A 125 7.57 3.35 6.85
N GLU A 126 6.98 2.17 7.05
CA GLU A 126 7.34 0.96 6.32
C GLU A 126 7.13 1.14 4.81
N GLU A 127 6.00 1.73 4.36
CA GLU A 127 5.74 2.03 2.95
C GLU A 127 6.76 3.03 2.36
N MET A 128 7.17 4.02 3.14
CA MET A 128 8.23 4.95 2.72
C MET A 128 9.58 4.23 2.54
N GLU A 129 9.90 3.26 3.39
CA GLU A 129 11.11 2.43 3.26
C GLU A 129 11.03 1.54 2.01
N HIS A 130 9.85 0.96 1.71
CA HIS A 130 9.62 0.17 0.51
C HIS A 130 9.89 0.98 -0.76
N ILE A 131 9.43 2.23 -0.84
CA ILE A 131 9.78 3.14 -1.95
C ILE A 131 11.31 3.31 -2.05
N GLY A 132 12.00 3.42 -0.92
CA GLY A 132 13.46 3.51 -0.88
C GLY A 132 14.14 2.25 -1.44
N PHE A 133 13.64 1.05 -1.11
CA PHE A 133 14.15 -0.21 -1.64
C PHE A 133 13.94 -0.30 -3.15
N LEU A 134 12.71 -0.05 -3.61
CA LEU A 134 12.36 -0.08 -5.04
C LEU A 134 13.19 0.90 -5.87
N ASN A 135 13.40 2.10 -5.36
CA ASN A 135 14.20 3.12 -6.06
C ASN A 135 15.70 2.74 -6.15
N ARG A 136 16.24 2.04 -5.17
CA ARG A 136 17.61 1.51 -5.22
C ARG A 136 17.76 0.47 -6.32
N GLU A 137 16.79 -0.41 -6.51
CA GLU A 137 16.83 -1.42 -7.59
C GLU A 137 16.73 -0.75 -8.96
N ILE A 138 15.90 0.29 -9.14
CA ILE A 138 15.87 1.07 -10.37
C ILE A 138 17.25 1.70 -10.66
N ALA A 139 17.89 2.29 -9.66
CA ALA A 139 19.22 2.87 -9.81
C ALA A 139 20.26 1.81 -10.18
N ALA A 140 20.18 0.61 -9.60
CA ALA A 140 21.07 -0.51 -9.93
C ALA A 140 20.88 -1.01 -11.36
N LEU A 141 19.64 -1.12 -11.85
CA LEU A 141 19.34 -1.45 -13.26
C LEU A 141 19.97 -0.44 -14.21
N ASN A 142 19.79 0.85 -13.95
CA ASN A 142 20.29 1.93 -14.77
C ASN A 142 21.85 2.02 -14.78
N SER A 143 22.49 1.51 -13.74
CA SER A 143 23.96 1.44 -13.68
C SER A 143 24.54 0.24 -14.47
N LYS A 144 23.79 -0.86 -14.55
CA LYS A 144 24.19 -2.07 -15.31
C LYS A 144 23.99 -1.89 -16.83
N GLY A 145 23.12 -0.97 -17.24
CA GLY A 145 22.83 -0.71 -18.67
C GLY A 145 23.74 0.33 -19.35
N ARG A 146 24.74 0.86 -18.61
CA ARG A 146 25.79 1.76 -19.12
C ARG A 146 27.10 1.03 -19.27
#